data_19e5d00bc5283314c192149e6d049751
#
_entry.id   19e5d00bc5283314c192149e6d049751
#
_cell.length_a   1.000
_cell.length_b   1.000
_cell.length_c   1.000
_cell.angle_alpha   90.00
_cell.angle_beta   90.00
_cell.angle_gamma   90.00
#
_symmetry.space_group_name_H-M   'P 1'
#
loop_
_entity.id
_entity.type
_entity.pdbx_description
1 polymer ?
#
loop_
_entity_poly.entity_id
_entity_poly.type
_entity_poly.pdbx_seq_one_letter_code
_entity_poly.pdbx_strand_id
1 'polypeptide(L)'
;MSKVRERIYLTKDELKDIEIDILNRRHIERYAMIRQWLWGNVIDVSCGCGYGTHLVSNNPDITGIIGIDISEEAIEWANSNFITDKCLFLKQKIEDFDIKADVLISIETIEHLKDPHILNELAERTQVSEMFISYPSKKTTHYNKHHYRDFIDDEIIRIFTNFKLVDVIDLHREVRILKLQRYVSSI
;
A
#
# COMPACT_ATOMS: atom_id res chain seq x y z
N MET A 1 -26.96 8.76 6.47
CA MET A 1 -25.55 9.01 6.08
C MET A 1 -24.74 7.79 6.50
N SER A 2 -24.31 6.95 5.55
CA SER A 2 -23.44 5.82 5.86
C SER A 2 -22.09 6.37 6.35
N LYS A 3 -21.61 5.90 7.49
CA LYS A 3 -20.24 6.18 7.93
C LYS A 3 -19.31 5.60 6.85
N VAL A 4 -18.52 6.46 6.19
CA VAL A 4 -17.41 6.01 5.34
C VAL A 4 -16.50 5.19 6.25
N ARG A 5 -16.39 3.90 5.99
CA ARG A 5 -15.46 3.03 6.72
C ARG A 5 -14.07 3.26 6.11
N GLU A 6 -13.16 3.82 6.88
CA GLU A 6 -11.76 4.03 6.50
C GLU A 6 -10.99 2.70 6.34
N ARG A 7 -11.45 1.64 6.98
CA ARG A 7 -10.83 0.32 6.95
C ARG A 7 -11.84 -0.75 6.58
N ILE A 8 -11.37 -1.69 5.78
CA ILE A 8 -12.14 -2.84 5.36
C ILE A 8 -11.66 -4.05 6.16
N TYR A 9 -12.59 -4.67 6.88
CA TYR A 9 -12.38 -5.88 7.65
C TYR A 9 -12.89 -7.06 6.83
N LEU A 10 -11.98 -7.83 6.25
CA LEU A 10 -12.29 -9.06 5.51
C LEU A 10 -11.63 -10.25 6.17
N THR A 11 -12.28 -11.40 6.10
CA THR A 11 -11.72 -12.70 6.44
C THR A 11 -11.16 -13.40 5.21
N LYS A 12 -10.39 -14.50 5.40
CA LYS A 12 -9.89 -15.32 4.29
C LYS A 12 -11.02 -15.88 3.40
N ASP A 13 -12.16 -16.19 4.00
CA ASP A 13 -13.29 -16.76 3.26
C ASP A 13 -14.02 -15.70 2.44
N GLU A 14 -14.18 -14.51 2.98
CA GLU A 14 -14.73 -13.36 2.24
C GLU A 14 -13.84 -12.93 1.06
N LEU A 15 -12.52 -13.12 1.13
CA LEU A 15 -11.62 -12.88 0.00
C LEU A 15 -11.85 -13.83 -1.18
N LYS A 16 -12.48 -14.98 -0.96
CA LYS A 16 -12.80 -15.96 -2.00
C LYS A 16 -14.15 -15.69 -2.66
N ASP A 17 -14.99 -14.86 -2.04
CA ASP A 17 -16.34 -14.58 -2.53
C ASP A 17 -16.28 -13.49 -3.61
N ILE A 18 -16.66 -13.86 -4.84
CA ILE A 18 -16.68 -12.96 -6.00
C ILE A 18 -17.89 -12.00 -5.95
N GLU A 19 -18.88 -12.29 -5.14
CA GLU A 19 -20.10 -11.47 -4.96
C GLU A 19 -19.96 -10.40 -3.87
N ILE A 20 -18.77 -10.24 -3.33
CA ILE A 20 -18.46 -9.13 -2.41
C ILE A 20 -18.91 -7.79 -3.00
N ASP A 21 -19.42 -6.92 -2.14
CA ASP A 21 -19.78 -5.54 -2.44
C ASP A 21 -18.73 -4.86 -3.35
N ILE A 22 -19.21 -4.10 -4.32
CA ILE A 22 -18.39 -3.42 -5.34
C ILE A 22 -17.26 -2.59 -4.71
N LEU A 23 -17.49 -1.97 -3.56
CA LEU A 23 -16.48 -1.19 -2.86
C LEU A 23 -15.34 -2.08 -2.36
N ASN A 24 -15.64 -3.21 -1.73
CA ASN A 24 -14.65 -4.17 -1.25
C ASN A 24 -13.85 -4.77 -2.43
N ARG A 25 -14.54 -5.08 -3.54
CA ARG A 25 -13.88 -5.55 -4.76
C ARG A 25 -12.86 -4.54 -5.29
N ARG A 26 -13.19 -3.25 -5.34
CA ARG A 26 -12.27 -2.20 -5.81
C ARG A 26 -11.03 -2.07 -4.93
N HIS A 27 -11.17 -2.26 -3.62
CA HIS A 27 -10.02 -2.27 -2.72
C HIS A 27 -9.12 -3.49 -2.95
N ILE A 28 -9.71 -4.67 -3.17
CA ILE A 28 -8.98 -5.90 -3.50
C ILE A 28 -8.25 -5.77 -4.85
N GLU A 29 -8.89 -5.18 -5.85
CA GLU A 29 -8.33 -4.99 -7.20
C GLU A 29 -7.00 -4.23 -7.18
N ARG A 30 -6.81 -3.25 -6.31
CA ARG A 30 -5.55 -2.49 -6.22
C ARG A 30 -4.37 -3.40 -5.93
N TYR A 31 -4.51 -4.27 -4.94
CA TYR A 31 -3.49 -5.26 -4.59
C TYR A 31 -3.34 -6.35 -5.66
N ALA A 32 -4.46 -6.84 -6.19
CA ALA A 32 -4.45 -7.87 -7.22
C ALA A 32 -3.70 -7.41 -8.49
N MET A 33 -3.86 -6.14 -8.88
CA MET A 33 -3.21 -5.57 -10.06
C MET A 33 -1.68 -5.51 -9.93
N ILE A 34 -1.16 -5.15 -8.76
CA ILE A 34 0.29 -5.04 -8.57
C ILE A 34 0.97 -6.37 -8.22
N ARG A 35 0.20 -7.37 -7.75
CA ARG A 35 0.72 -8.63 -7.23
C ARG A 35 1.76 -9.28 -8.12
N GLN A 36 1.57 -9.31 -9.43
CA GLN A 36 2.45 -9.98 -10.40
C GLN A 36 3.84 -9.33 -10.54
N TRP A 37 4.02 -8.11 -10.07
CA TRP A 37 5.29 -7.37 -10.15
C TRP A 37 6.05 -7.29 -8.82
N LEU A 38 5.49 -7.86 -7.75
CA LEU A 38 6.12 -7.86 -6.43
C LEU A 38 7.08 -9.05 -6.32
N TRP A 39 8.21 -8.82 -5.66
CA TRP A 39 9.26 -9.82 -5.51
C TRP A 39 10.10 -9.56 -4.24
N GLY A 40 10.87 -10.58 -3.80
CA GLY A 40 11.78 -10.47 -2.67
C GLY A 40 11.07 -10.16 -1.35
N ASN A 41 11.66 -9.32 -0.53
CA ASN A 41 11.09 -8.85 0.71
C ASN A 41 10.27 -7.59 0.46
N VAL A 42 9.01 -7.59 0.87
CA VAL A 42 8.05 -6.51 0.61
C VAL A 42 7.64 -5.84 1.92
N ILE A 43 7.49 -4.51 1.89
CA ILE A 43 6.84 -3.75 2.97
C ILE A 43 5.50 -3.23 2.44
N ASP A 44 4.42 -3.48 3.18
CA ASP A 44 3.09 -2.91 2.95
C ASP A 44 2.80 -1.85 4.01
N VAL A 45 2.81 -0.59 3.60
CA VAL A 45 2.70 0.57 4.48
C VAL A 45 1.25 0.97 4.66
N SER A 46 0.82 1.10 5.91
CA SER A 46 -0.58 1.33 6.29
C SER A 46 -1.48 0.19 5.79
N CYS A 47 -1.05 -1.04 6.06
CA CYS A 47 -1.69 -2.27 5.56
C CYS A 47 -3.14 -2.47 6.06
N GLY A 48 -3.59 -1.65 7.00
CA GLY A 48 -4.91 -1.75 7.61
C GLY A 48 -5.13 -3.14 8.23
N CYS A 49 -6.24 -3.77 7.88
CA CYS A 49 -6.64 -5.07 8.41
C CYS A 49 -5.97 -6.26 7.69
N GLY A 50 -4.95 -6.04 6.86
CA GLY A 50 -4.03 -7.06 6.35
C GLY A 50 -4.49 -7.89 5.16
N TYR A 51 -5.72 -7.73 4.67
CA TYR A 51 -6.25 -8.52 3.56
C TYR A 51 -5.42 -8.37 2.28
N GLY A 52 -4.98 -7.13 1.98
CA GLY A 52 -4.17 -6.82 0.80
C GLY A 52 -2.77 -7.43 0.86
N THR A 53 -2.10 -7.25 2.00
CA THR A 53 -0.80 -7.86 2.30
C THR A 53 -0.86 -9.37 2.14
N HIS A 54 -1.90 -10.03 2.69
CA HIS A 54 -2.10 -11.46 2.56
C HIS A 54 -2.35 -11.88 1.11
N LEU A 55 -3.17 -11.12 0.36
CA LEU A 55 -3.46 -11.42 -1.04
C LEU A 55 -2.18 -11.45 -1.88
N VAL A 56 -1.32 -10.44 -1.73
CA VAL A 56 -0.08 -10.37 -2.51
C VAL A 56 0.97 -11.36 -2.02
N SER A 57 0.98 -11.75 -0.74
CA SER A 57 1.92 -12.75 -0.20
C SER A 57 1.82 -14.12 -0.89
N ASN A 58 0.71 -14.41 -1.57
CA ASN A 58 0.55 -15.62 -2.37
C ASN A 58 1.31 -15.58 -3.72
N ASN A 59 2.02 -14.48 -4.06
CA ASN A 59 2.94 -14.46 -5.18
C ASN A 59 4.19 -15.30 -4.82
N PRO A 60 4.58 -16.29 -5.67
CA PRO A 60 5.74 -17.13 -5.40
C PRO A 60 7.07 -16.39 -5.38
N ASP A 61 7.17 -15.24 -6.07
CA ASP A 61 8.38 -14.42 -6.14
C ASP A 61 8.62 -13.59 -4.86
N ILE A 62 7.61 -13.49 -3.97
CA ILE A 62 7.75 -12.87 -2.66
C ILE A 62 8.38 -13.86 -1.68
N THR A 63 9.50 -13.46 -1.08
CA THR A 63 10.22 -14.22 -0.05
C THR A 63 9.58 -13.99 1.33
N GLY A 64 9.21 -12.74 1.62
CA GLY A 64 8.52 -12.35 2.84
C GLY A 64 7.84 -10.99 2.67
N ILE A 65 6.79 -10.76 3.44
CA ILE A 65 6.10 -9.47 3.45
C ILE A 65 5.74 -9.06 4.87
N ILE A 66 5.98 -7.80 5.18
CA ILE A 66 5.61 -7.19 6.46
C ILE A 66 4.60 -6.08 6.19
N GLY A 67 3.39 -6.24 6.71
CA GLY A 67 2.40 -5.16 6.78
C GLY A 67 2.60 -4.34 8.06
N ILE A 68 2.64 -3.02 7.93
CA ILE A 68 2.69 -2.11 9.09
C ILE A 68 1.48 -1.19 9.12
N ASP A 69 0.93 -0.97 10.30
CA ASP A 69 -0.11 0.03 10.56
C ASP A 69 0.03 0.57 12.00
N ILE A 70 -0.43 1.80 12.24
CA ILE A 70 -0.43 2.40 13.57
C ILE A 70 -1.60 1.93 14.45
N SER A 71 -2.65 1.38 13.82
CA SER A 71 -3.86 0.92 14.50
C SER A 71 -3.64 -0.47 15.10
N GLU A 72 -3.68 -0.55 16.44
CA GLU A 72 -3.62 -1.80 17.16
C GLU A 72 -4.75 -2.75 16.77
N GLU A 73 -5.99 -2.25 16.72
CA GLU A 73 -7.17 -3.02 16.32
C GLU A 73 -7.02 -3.65 14.92
N ALA A 74 -6.49 -2.87 13.96
CA ALA A 74 -6.28 -3.36 12.61
C ALA A 74 -5.22 -4.47 12.57
N ILE A 75 -4.13 -4.29 13.31
CA ILE A 75 -3.04 -5.28 13.38
C ILE A 75 -3.46 -6.54 14.14
N GLU A 76 -4.24 -6.42 15.20
CA GLU A 76 -4.82 -7.59 15.90
C GLU A 76 -5.71 -8.40 14.97
N TRP A 77 -6.56 -7.71 14.18
CA TRP A 77 -7.37 -8.36 13.15
C TRP A 77 -6.52 -9.06 12.10
N ALA A 78 -5.51 -8.36 11.56
CA ALA A 78 -4.60 -8.90 10.55
C ALA A 78 -3.88 -10.16 11.04
N ASN A 79 -3.33 -10.11 12.26
CA ASN A 79 -2.66 -11.26 12.87
C ASN A 79 -3.61 -12.44 13.13
N SER A 80 -4.85 -12.16 13.50
CA SER A 80 -5.84 -13.21 13.77
C SER A 80 -6.31 -13.92 12.50
N ASN A 81 -6.28 -13.24 11.35
CA ASN A 81 -6.86 -13.76 10.11
C ASN A 81 -5.84 -14.11 9.02
N PHE A 82 -4.68 -13.44 8.95
CA PHE A 82 -3.84 -13.44 7.76
C PHE A 82 -2.38 -13.79 7.98
N ILE A 83 -1.91 -13.94 9.23
CA ILE A 83 -0.52 -14.30 9.51
C ILE A 83 -0.15 -15.65 8.87
N THR A 84 1.04 -15.72 8.28
CA THR A 84 1.65 -16.93 7.74
C THR A 84 3.16 -16.84 7.94
N ASP A 85 3.89 -17.89 7.58
CA ASP A 85 5.38 -17.89 7.63
C ASP A 85 6.00 -16.79 6.75
N LYS A 86 5.29 -16.35 5.68
CA LYS A 86 5.74 -15.28 4.77
C LYS A 86 5.12 -13.93 5.07
N CYS A 87 4.01 -13.85 5.78
CA CYS A 87 3.20 -12.66 5.93
C CYS A 87 3.04 -12.31 7.40
N LEU A 88 3.67 -11.23 7.82
CA LEU A 88 3.69 -10.75 9.19
C LEU A 88 3.05 -9.37 9.28
N PHE A 89 2.50 -9.01 10.44
CA PHE A 89 1.89 -7.71 10.69
C PHE A 89 2.40 -7.11 11.99
N LEU A 90 2.82 -5.84 11.90
CA LEU A 90 3.41 -5.13 13.02
C LEU A 90 2.68 -3.81 13.28
N LYS A 91 2.34 -3.54 14.53
CA LYS A 91 1.92 -2.20 14.96
C LYS A 91 3.15 -1.31 14.99
N GLN A 92 3.33 -0.51 13.92
CA GLN A 92 4.52 0.30 13.74
C GLN A 92 4.18 1.61 13.02
N LYS A 93 4.86 2.70 13.40
CA LYS A 93 4.84 3.94 12.64
C LYS A 93 5.78 3.84 11.45
N ILE A 94 5.45 4.55 10.38
CA ILE A 94 6.29 4.67 9.19
C ILE A 94 7.69 5.19 9.55
N GLU A 95 7.74 6.19 10.44
CA GLU A 95 8.97 6.86 10.86
C GLU A 95 9.94 5.94 11.61
N ASP A 96 9.41 4.93 12.30
CA ASP A 96 10.19 4.06 13.18
C ASP A 96 10.58 2.72 12.53
N PHE A 97 10.12 2.45 11.29
CA PHE A 97 10.38 1.19 10.58
C PHE A 97 11.69 1.26 9.78
N ASP A 98 12.61 0.29 9.97
CA ASP A 98 13.96 0.29 9.38
C ASP A 98 14.42 -1.06 8.79
N ILE A 99 13.54 -2.06 8.73
CA ILE A 99 13.86 -3.36 8.15
C ILE A 99 14.05 -3.21 6.63
N LYS A 100 15.18 -3.72 6.12
CA LYS A 100 15.48 -3.69 4.68
C LYS A 100 14.48 -4.51 3.87
N ALA A 101 14.18 -4.01 2.69
CA ALA A 101 13.26 -4.67 1.76
C ALA A 101 13.63 -4.39 0.31
N ASP A 102 13.04 -5.14 -0.60
CA ASP A 102 13.24 -4.98 -2.04
C ASP A 102 12.15 -4.08 -2.65
N VAL A 103 10.92 -4.24 -2.19
CA VAL A 103 9.75 -3.50 -2.71
C VAL A 103 8.94 -2.88 -1.57
N LEU A 104 8.46 -1.66 -1.79
CA LEU A 104 7.51 -0.95 -0.92
C LEU A 104 6.18 -0.81 -1.65
N ILE A 105 5.09 -1.17 -0.98
CA ILE A 105 3.73 -0.87 -1.43
C ILE A 105 3.03 0.06 -0.45
N SER A 106 2.31 1.05 -0.98
CA SER A 106 1.57 2.06 -0.23
C SER A 106 0.27 2.32 -0.96
N ILE A 107 -0.78 1.63 -0.53
CA ILE A 107 -2.08 1.61 -1.21
C ILE A 107 -3.08 2.47 -0.46
N GLU A 108 -3.55 3.55 -1.11
CA GLU A 108 -4.49 4.53 -0.54
C GLU A 108 -4.01 5.05 0.83
N THR A 109 -2.78 5.51 0.88
CA THR A 109 -2.11 5.96 2.11
C THR A 109 -1.63 7.38 2.01
N ILE A 110 -1.02 7.76 0.89
CA ILE A 110 -0.30 9.04 0.74
C ILE A 110 -1.21 10.26 0.98
N GLU A 111 -2.48 10.17 0.61
CA GLU A 111 -3.49 11.21 0.80
C GLU A 111 -3.88 11.41 2.28
N HIS A 112 -3.62 10.42 3.12
CA HIS A 112 -3.87 10.45 4.56
C HIS A 112 -2.68 10.97 5.37
N LEU A 113 -1.55 11.23 4.72
CA LEU A 113 -0.34 11.72 5.40
C LEU A 113 -0.30 13.24 5.42
N LYS A 114 -0.07 13.81 6.61
CA LYS A 114 0.17 15.26 6.75
C LYS A 114 1.45 15.68 6.04
N ASP A 115 2.48 14.86 6.20
CA ASP A 115 3.74 14.98 5.48
C ASP A 115 3.99 13.71 4.65
N PRO A 116 3.77 13.73 3.34
CA PRO A 116 3.98 12.58 2.48
C PRO A 116 5.46 12.24 2.24
N HIS A 117 6.41 13.14 2.61
CA HIS A 117 7.83 12.89 2.49
C HIS A 117 8.33 11.76 3.39
N ILE A 118 7.59 11.41 4.45
CA ILE A 118 7.91 10.27 5.31
C ILE A 118 7.98 8.94 4.54
N LEU A 119 7.23 8.80 3.43
CA LEU A 119 7.34 7.62 2.56
C LEU A 119 8.66 7.57 1.80
N ASN A 120 9.18 8.72 1.35
CA ASN A 120 10.50 8.79 0.74
C ASN A 120 11.60 8.47 1.76
N GLU A 121 11.50 9.03 2.97
CA GLU A 121 12.43 8.72 4.06
C GLU A 121 12.43 7.23 4.42
N LEU A 122 11.24 6.61 4.46
CA LEU A 122 11.12 5.18 4.64
C LEU A 122 11.80 4.41 3.51
N ALA A 123 11.52 4.77 2.25
CA ALA A 123 12.12 4.11 1.09
C ALA A 123 13.65 4.19 1.10
N GLU A 124 14.22 5.32 1.52
CA GLU A 124 15.66 5.48 1.69
C GLU A 124 16.20 4.62 2.83
N ARG A 125 15.55 4.66 3.99
CA ARG A 125 15.96 3.93 5.19
C ARG A 125 15.90 2.42 5.00
N THR A 126 14.88 1.93 4.31
CA THR A 126 14.68 0.50 4.02
C THR A 126 15.40 0.02 2.75
N GLN A 127 15.97 0.94 1.97
CA GLN A 127 16.76 0.69 0.75
C GLN A 127 15.98 -0.04 -0.36
N VAL A 128 14.68 0.18 -0.46
CA VAL A 128 13.88 -0.46 -1.50
C VAL A 128 14.30 -0.03 -2.90
N SER A 129 14.18 -0.97 -3.84
CA SER A 129 14.51 -0.78 -5.26
C SER A 129 13.29 -0.34 -6.08
N GLU A 130 12.11 -0.79 -5.69
CA GLU A 130 10.85 -0.49 -6.39
C GLU A 130 9.76 -0.10 -5.39
N MET A 131 8.83 0.72 -5.87
CA MET A 131 7.65 1.12 -5.08
C MET A 131 6.40 1.13 -5.93
N PHE A 132 5.27 0.82 -5.29
CA PHE A 132 3.93 0.99 -5.84
C PHE A 132 3.14 1.91 -4.91
N ILE A 133 2.80 3.09 -5.41
CA ILE A 133 2.08 4.12 -4.65
C ILE A 133 0.72 4.34 -5.31
N SER A 134 -0.37 4.02 -4.61
CA SER A 134 -1.70 4.36 -5.10
C SER A 134 -2.27 5.58 -4.41
N TYR A 135 -3.16 6.27 -5.13
CA TYR A 135 -3.91 7.42 -4.63
C TYR A 135 -5.17 7.65 -5.47
N PRO A 136 -6.20 8.32 -4.93
CA PRO A 136 -7.39 8.68 -5.68
C PRO A 136 -7.07 9.62 -6.86
N SER A 137 -7.47 9.26 -8.08
CA SER A 137 -7.28 10.09 -9.29
C SER A 137 -8.25 11.26 -9.38
N LYS A 138 -9.26 11.31 -8.51
CA LYS A 138 -10.26 12.38 -8.40
C LYS A 138 -10.09 13.13 -7.10
N LYS A 139 -10.59 14.37 -7.07
CA LYS A 139 -10.61 15.16 -5.84
C LYS A 139 -11.52 14.51 -4.80
N THR A 140 -10.99 14.27 -3.62
CA THR A 140 -11.66 13.56 -2.52
C THR A 140 -11.70 14.37 -1.23
N THR A 141 -10.80 15.34 -1.07
CA THR A 141 -10.67 16.17 0.15
C THR A 141 -11.94 16.92 0.53
N HIS A 142 -12.83 17.20 -0.44
CA HIS A 142 -14.08 17.93 -0.19
C HIS A 142 -15.19 17.07 0.47
N TYR A 143 -15.08 15.73 0.46
CA TYR A 143 -16.04 14.82 1.11
C TYR A 143 -15.41 13.84 2.07
N ASN A 144 -14.11 13.54 1.93
CA ASN A 144 -13.39 12.69 2.87
C ASN A 144 -12.50 13.54 3.79
N LYS A 145 -12.94 13.72 5.04
CA LYS A 145 -12.24 14.53 6.05
C LYS A 145 -10.88 13.97 6.48
N HIS A 146 -10.57 12.72 6.12
CA HIS A 146 -9.32 12.07 6.46
C HIS A 146 -8.26 12.25 5.36
N HIS A 147 -8.63 12.78 4.18
CA HIS A 147 -7.68 13.13 3.14
C HIS A 147 -7.17 14.55 3.35
N TYR A 148 -5.86 14.68 3.54
CA TYR A 148 -5.21 15.99 3.70
C TYR A 148 -4.95 16.68 2.37
N ARG A 149 -4.80 15.90 1.28
CA ARG A 149 -4.45 16.44 -0.04
C ARG A 149 -5.01 15.56 -1.16
N ASP A 150 -5.40 16.20 -2.26
CA ASP A 150 -5.59 15.55 -3.55
C ASP A 150 -4.27 15.64 -4.33
N PHE A 151 -3.84 14.54 -4.96
CA PHE A 151 -2.57 14.46 -5.68
C PHE A 151 -2.75 14.34 -7.18
N ILE A 152 -1.71 14.73 -7.92
CA ILE A 152 -1.45 14.37 -9.31
C ILE A 152 -0.10 13.65 -9.40
N ASP A 153 0.13 12.91 -10.51
CA ASP A 153 1.34 12.10 -10.70
C ASP A 153 2.63 12.88 -10.45
N ASP A 154 2.75 14.08 -11.04
CA ASP A 154 3.95 14.93 -10.94
C ASP A 154 4.28 15.36 -9.50
N GLU A 155 3.27 15.55 -8.66
CA GLU A 155 3.48 15.92 -7.26
C GLU A 155 4.06 14.73 -6.48
N ILE A 156 3.54 13.51 -6.73
CA ILE A 156 4.05 12.30 -6.10
C ILE A 156 5.47 12.00 -6.58
N ILE A 157 5.73 12.08 -7.89
CA ILE A 157 7.07 11.84 -8.45
C ILE A 157 8.12 12.76 -7.82
N ARG A 158 7.78 14.02 -7.55
CA ARG A 158 8.69 14.99 -6.91
C ARG A 158 8.99 14.66 -5.44
N ILE A 159 8.14 13.90 -4.75
CA ILE A 159 8.41 13.44 -3.38
C ILE A 159 9.56 12.42 -3.38
N PHE A 160 9.61 11.53 -4.40
CA PHE A 160 10.56 10.42 -4.47
C PHE A 160 11.76 10.74 -5.36
N THR A 161 12.66 11.60 -4.88
CA THR A 161 13.75 12.21 -5.66
C THR A 161 14.76 11.21 -6.24
N ASN A 162 14.95 10.05 -5.59
CA ASN A 162 15.87 8.99 -6.04
C ASN A 162 15.21 7.90 -6.87
N PHE A 163 13.98 8.15 -7.31
CA PHE A 163 13.17 7.19 -8.08
C PHE A 163 12.68 7.83 -9.38
N LYS A 164 12.55 7.01 -10.41
CA LYS A 164 11.92 7.36 -11.67
C LYS A 164 10.57 6.65 -11.81
N LEU A 165 9.64 7.31 -12.45
CA LEU A 165 8.40 6.68 -12.88
C LEU A 165 8.69 5.65 -13.98
N VAL A 166 8.20 4.43 -13.80
CA VAL A 166 8.35 3.33 -14.77
C VAL A 166 7.02 3.03 -15.45
N ASP A 167 5.94 3.04 -14.70
CA ASP A 167 4.60 2.70 -15.21
C ASP A 167 3.49 3.36 -14.39
N VAL A 168 2.32 3.49 -15.01
CA VAL A 168 1.11 4.05 -14.41
C VAL A 168 -0.07 3.14 -14.72
N ILE A 169 -0.73 2.66 -13.68
CA ILE A 169 -1.96 1.88 -13.78
C ILE A 169 -3.14 2.77 -13.41
N ASP A 170 -4.09 2.91 -14.30
CA ASP A 170 -5.34 3.64 -14.04
C ASP A 170 -6.47 2.63 -13.80
N LEU A 171 -6.97 2.58 -12.57
CA LEU A 171 -8.07 1.72 -12.18
C LEU A 171 -9.39 2.49 -12.21
N HIS A 172 -10.21 2.18 -13.23
CA HIS A 172 -11.57 2.72 -13.40
C HIS A 172 -11.66 4.25 -13.43
N ARG A 173 -10.56 4.96 -13.72
CA ARG A 173 -10.45 6.43 -13.63
C ARG A 173 -10.78 6.96 -12.21
N GLU A 174 -10.55 6.16 -11.19
CA GLU A 174 -10.80 6.50 -9.79
C GLU A 174 -9.55 6.43 -8.94
N VAL A 175 -8.65 5.50 -9.28
CA VAL A 175 -7.39 5.30 -8.57
C VAL A 175 -6.25 5.19 -9.58
N ARG A 176 -5.14 5.82 -9.28
CA ARG A 176 -3.88 5.65 -10.00
C ARG A 176 -2.90 4.91 -9.12
N ILE A 177 -2.13 4.02 -9.73
CA ILE A 177 -1.01 3.36 -9.07
C ILE A 177 0.24 3.69 -9.88
N LEU A 178 1.21 4.35 -9.25
CA LEU A 178 2.50 4.64 -9.84
C LEU A 178 3.48 3.53 -9.48
N LYS A 179 4.13 2.94 -10.49
CA LYS A 179 5.31 2.11 -10.30
C LYS A 179 6.56 2.97 -10.40
N LEU A 180 7.31 3.06 -9.31
CA LEU A 180 8.55 3.83 -9.22
C LEU A 180 9.73 2.88 -9.04
N GLN A 181 10.86 3.18 -9.69
CA GLN A 181 12.09 2.40 -9.60
C GLN A 181 13.25 3.31 -9.20
N ARG A 182 14.07 2.86 -8.25
CA ARG A 182 15.28 3.59 -7.83
C ARG A 182 16.24 3.78 -9.00
N TYR A 183 16.84 4.96 -9.11
CA TYR A 183 17.93 5.16 -10.07
C TYR A 183 19.10 4.24 -9.71
N VAL A 184 19.60 3.51 -10.70
CA VAL A 184 20.85 2.78 -10.55
C VAL A 184 21.96 3.82 -10.62
N SER A 185 22.72 4.00 -9.52
CA SER A 185 23.93 4.83 -9.57
C SER A 185 24.88 4.19 -10.56
N SER A 186 25.17 4.89 -11.66
CA SER A 186 26.29 4.52 -12.54
C SER A 186 27.57 4.64 -11.71
N ILE A 187 28.18 3.51 -11.39
CA ILE A 187 29.51 3.43 -10.78
C ILE A 187 30.55 3.85 -11.82
#